data_4c72f6fa657ce7795d4ba5c8cae59354
#
_entry.id   4c72f6fa657ce7795d4ba5c8cae59354
#
_cell.length_a   1.000
_cell.length_b   1.000
_cell.length_c   1.000
_cell.angle_alpha   90.00
_cell.angle_beta   90.00
_cell.angle_gamma   90.00
#
_symmetry.space_group_name_H-M   'P 1'
#
loop_
_entity.id
_entity.type
_entity.pdbx_description
1 polymer ?
#
loop_
_entity_poly.entity_id
_entity_poly.type
_entity_poly.pdbx_seq_one_letter_code
_entity_poly.pdbx_strand_id
1 'polypeptide(L)'
;MARYSIFIDVTKCTGCYNCFLACRDEYYDNDYPSYSAAQPLDGQFWMQIKEIERGAYPRPKVSYVPTPCQHCESAPCMDAAKDGAVYRRADGIVMIDPDKAKGQDAIVKACPYRVIYWNAEKQLPQKCTLCAHRLDEGDEQPRCVESCPTGALVFGDLDDPASEIATLAAGAEDLHPEYSAQPLVKYVGLPKRFVAGEVVFGDNTGECAQGVSVSLSGGGADIQTKTDVYG
;
A
#
# COMPACT_ATOMS: atom_id res chain seq x y z
N MET A 1 10.55 12.94 18.10
CA MET A 1 9.14 13.22 17.75
C MET A 1 8.64 11.93 17.10
N ALA A 2 7.38 11.55 17.34
CA ALA A 2 6.83 10.36 16.73
C ALA A 2 6.87 10.47 15.20
N ARG A 3 7.07 9.33 14.51
CA ARG A 3 6.98 9.20 13.07
C ARG A 3 6.05 8.04 12.72
N TYR A 4 4.75 8.37 12.69
CA TYR A 4 3.70 7.38 12.53
C TYR A 4 3.65 6.80 11.12
N SER A 5 3.45 5.49 11.05
CA SER A 5 3.31 4.76 9.79
C SER A 5 2.52 3.47 9.94
N ILE A 6 2.27 2.83 8.80
CA ILE A 6 1.72 1.47 8.69
C ILE A 6 2.78 0.56 8.06
N PHE A 7 3.01 -0.58 8.69
CA PHE A 7 3.70 -1.72 8.08
C PHE A 7 2.64 -2.68 7.52
N ILE A 8 2.90 -3.23 6.33
CA ILE A 8 1.97 -4.07 5.58
C ILE A 8 2.62 -5.39 5.22
N ASP A 9 2.15 -6.48 5.84
CA ASP A 9 2.54 -7.84 5.48
C ASP A 9 1.58 -8.40 4.41
N VAL A 10 2.02 -8.34 3.16
CA VAL A 10 1.23 -8.83 2.01
C VAL A 10 1.00 -10.34 2.09
N THR A 11 1.87 -11.09 2.77
CA THR A 11 1.73 -12.54 2.90
C THR A 11 0.57 -12.95 3.82
N LYS A 12 0.18 -12.06 4.74
CA LYS A 12 -0.96 -12.22 5.64
C LYS A 12 -2.27 -11.68 5.07
N CYS A 13 -2.19 -10.84 4.01
CA CYS A 13 -3.37 -10.23 3.43
C CYS A 13 -4.17 -11.24 2.60
N THR A 14 -5.41 -11.48 2.99
CA THR A 14 -6.32 -12.43 2.33
C THR A 14 -7.30 -11.76 1.34
N GLY A 15 -7.20 -10.42 1.15
CA GLY A 15 -8.13 -9.71 0.29
C GLY A 15 -9.55 -9.62 0.85
N CYS A 16 -9.73 -9.61 2.16
CA CYS A 16 -11.06 -9.55 2.79
C CYS A 16 -11.75 -8.18 2.69
N TYR A 17 -11.03 -7.13 2.28
CA TYR A 17 -11.52 -5.75 2.13
C TYR A 17 -12.02 -5.06 3.40
N ASN A 18 -11.89 -5.64 4.60
CA ASN A 18 -12.32 -4.99 5.84
C ASN A 18 -11.68 -3.61 6.05
N CYS A 19 -10.37 -3.49 5.80
CA CYS A 19 -9.66 -2.21 5.91
C CYS A 19 -10.18 -1.16 4.91
N PHE A 20 -10.57 -1.58 3.70
CA PHE A 20 -11.21 -0.73 2.71
C PHE A 20 -12.57 -0.24 3.19
N LEU A 21 -13.44 -1.17 3.64
CA LEU A 21 -14.79 -0.86 4.11
C LEU A 21 -14.74 0.04 5.35
N ALA A 22 -13.87 -0.28 6.33
CA ALA A 22 -13.71 0.51 7.53
C ALA A 22 -13.22 1.95 7.24
N CYS A 23 -12.30 2.12 6.27
CA CYS A 23 -11.87 3.43 5.82
C CYS A 23 -13.00 4.20 5.12
N ARG A 24 -13.85 3.51 4.36
CA ARG A 24 -15.02 4.12 3.71
C ARG A 24 -16.07 4.54 4.74
N ASP A 25 -16.38 3.67 5.68
CA ASP A 25 -17.33 3.92 6.76
C ASP A 25 -16.92 5.14 7.59
N GLU A 26 -15.63 5.27 7.88
CA GLU A 26 -15.07 6.39 8.63
C GLU A 26 -15.26 7.74 7.94
N TYR A 27 -15.04 7.81 6.61
CA TYR A 27 -14.95 9.09 5.90
C TYR A 27 -16.12 9.38 4.95
N TYR A 28 -17.00 8.40 4.66
CA TYR A 28 -18.14 8.64 3.81
C TYR A 28 -19.14 9.52 4.54
N ASP A 29 -19.51 10.64 3.91
CA ASP A 29 -20.46 11.64 4.44
C ASP A 29 -20.08 12.22 5.84
N ASN A 30 -18.85 11.99 6.29
CA ASN A 30 -18.31 12.51 7.55
C ASN A 30 -17.25 13.58 7.28
N ASP A 31 -17.53 14.81 7.68
CA ASP A 31 -16.55 15.90 7.69
C ASP A 31 -15.78 15.88 9.03
N TYR A 32 -14.45 15.95 8.92
CA TYR A 32 -13.54 16.13 10.05
C TYR A 32 -12.82 17.47 9.88
N PRO A 33 -13.35 18.58 10.38
CA PRO A 33 -12.78 19.91 10.20
C PRO A 33 -11.30 19.94 10.57
N SER A 34 -10.49 20.60 9.74
CA SER A 34 -9.03 20.67 9.78
C SER A 34 -8.28 19.38 9.36
N TYR A 35 -8.93 18.22 9.28
CA TYR A 35 -8.30 16.98 8.84
C TYR A 35 -8.72 16.55 7.45
N SER A 36 -10.01 16.52 7.19
CA SER A 36 -10.55 16.17 5.86
C SER A 36 -11.99 16.58 5.71
N ALA A 37 -12.38 16.86 4.48
CA ALA A 37 -13.79 16.90 4.10
C ALA A 37 -14.32 15.49 3.82
N ALA A 38 -15.63 15.28 3.95
CA ALA A 38 -16.29 14.01 3.70
C ALA A 38 -15.95 13.44 2.31
N GLN A 39 -15.77 12.13 2.25
CA GLN A 39 -15.65 11.41 0.98
C GLN A 39 -16.99 11.38 0.25
N PRO A 40 -17.01 11.49 -1.09
CA PRO A 40 -18.20 11.23 -1.88
C PRO A 40 -18.56 9.73 -1.86
N LEU A 41 -19.78 9.38 -2.26
CA LEU A 41 -20.24 8.00 -2.33
C LEU A 41 -19.36 7.14 -3.26
N ASP A 42 -18.90 7.69 -4.37
CA ASP A 42 -18.18 6.97 -5.40
C ASP A 42 -16.81 7.58 -5.72
N GLY A 43 -15.95 6.79 -6.36
CA GLY A 43 -14.74 7.24 -7.04
C GLY A 43 -13.51 7.47 -6.15
N GLN A 44 -13.58 7.20 -4.84
CA GLN A 44 -12.43 7.37 -3.95
C GLN A 44 -12.15 6.10 -3.13
N PHE A 45 -10.88 5.69 -3.12
CA PHE A 45 -10.41 4.46 -2.44
C PHE A 45 -9.16 4.78 -1.61
N TRP A 46 -9.31 5.50 -0.48
CA TRP A 46 -8.15 5.94 0.32
C TRP A 46 -7.33 4.78 0.90
N MET A 47 -7.98 3.65 1.19
CA MET A 47 -7.34 2.35 1.36
C MET A 47 -7.66 1.49 0.13
N GLN A 48 -6.82 1.57 -0.91
CA GLN A 48 -6.97 0.73 -2.10
C GLN A 48 -6.38 -0.66 -1.85
N ILE A 49 -7.05 -1.71 -2.34
CA ILE A 49 -6.49 -3.07 -2.40
C ILE A 49 -6.17 -3.36 -3.86
N LYS A 50 -4.89 -3.50 -4.20
CA LYS A 50 -4.46 -3.91 -5.54
C LYS A 50 -4.40 -5.42 -5.60
N GLU A 51 -5.18 -6.01 -6.49
CA GLU A 51 -5.11 -7.43 -6.80
C GLU A 51 -4.08 -7.65 -7.90
N ILE A 52 -3.10 -8.49 -7.63
CA ILE A 52 -2.03 -8.81 -8.58
C ILE A 52 -2.06 -10.31 -8.83
N GLU A 53 -2.65 -10.68 -9.96
CA GLU A 53 -2.67 -12.05 -10.43
C GLU A 53 -1.43 -12.33 -11.26
N ARG A 54 -0.80 -13.49 -11.02
CA ARG A 54 0.41 -13.94 -11.71
C ARG A 54 0.37 -15.44 -11.92
N GLY A 55 1.06 -15.90 -12.96
CA GLY A 55 1.07 -17.30 -13.37
C GLY A 55 -0.13 -17.62 -14.27
N ALA A 56 -0.25 -18.90 -14.61
CA ALA A 56 -1.34 -19.45 -15.40
C ALA A 56 -1.79 -20.80 -14.81
N TYR A 57 -2.92 -21.30 -15.30
CA TYR A 57 -3.36 -22.65 -14.94
C TYR A 57 -2.21 -23.65 -15.17
N PRO A 58 -1.97 -24.61 -14.26
CA PRO A 58 -2.72 -24.90 -13.03
C PRO A 58 -2.26 -24.12 -11.77
N ARG A 59 -1.37 -23.15 -11.89
CA ARG A 59 -0.75 -22.46 -10.73
C ARG A 59 -0.87 -20.94 -10.76
N PRO A 60 -2.08 -20.38 -10.76
CA PRO A 60 -2.23 -18.95 -10.56
C PRO A 60 -1.84 -18.56 -9.13
N LYS A 61 -1.25 -17.36 -8.98
CA LYS A 61 -0.97 -16.74 -7.68
C LYS A 61 -1.61 -15.37 -7.65
N VAL A 62 -2.46 -15.14 -6.65
CA VAL A 62 -3.06 -13.83 -6.38
C VAL A 62 -2.43 -13.24 -5.13
N SER A 63 -2.07 -11.97 -5.19
CA SER A 63 -1.59 -11.21 -4.05
C SER A 63 -2.46 -9.96 -3.90
N TYR A 64 -2.88 -9.68 -2.70
CA TYR A 64 -3.64 -8.50 -2.35
C TYR A 64 -2.72 -7.50 -1.66
N VAL A 65 -2.53 -6.34 -2.27
CA VAL A 65 -1.60 -5.32 -1.78
C VAL A 65 -2.37 -4.09 -1.32
N PRO A 66 -2.60 -3.92 -0.01
CA PRO A 66 -3.17 -2.69 0.54
C PRO A 66 -2.28 -1.50 0.19
N THR A 67 -2.86 -0.49 -0.41
CA THR A 67 -2.12 0.67 -0.91
C THR A 67 -2.79 1.97 -0.45
N PRO A 68 -2.55 2.41 0.80
CA PRO A 68 -2.97 3.72 1.29
C PRO A 68 -2.04 4.82 0.76
N CYS A 69 -2.28 6.08 1.17
CA CYS A 69 -1.25 7.11 1.02
C CYS A 69 0.05 6.69 1.71
N GLN A 70 1.16 6.89 1.04
CA GLN A 70 2.48 6.46 1.51
C GLN A 70 3.12 7.45 2.49
N HIS A 71 2.51 8.61 2.73
CA HIS A 71 3.02 9.69 3.60
C HIS A 71 4.51 9.99 3.38
N CYS A 72 4.92 10.06 2.10
CA CYS A 72 6.30 10.13 1.64
C CYS A 72 7.11 11.24 2.30
N GLU A 73 8.39 11.01 2.63
CA GLU A 73 9.30 12.05 3.11
C GLU A 73 9.62 13.06 2.00
N SER A 74 9.89 12.58 0.78
CA SER A 74 9.98 13.42 -0.42
C SER A 74 8.64 13.38 -1.14
N ALA A 75 7.68 14.18 -0.69
CA ALA A 75 6.28 14.13 -1.12
C ALA A 75 6.03 15.02 -2.33
N PRO A 76 5.93 14.50 -3.58
CA PRO A 76 5.72 15.34 -4.77
C PRO A 76 4.41 16.13 -4.74
N CYS A 77 3.42 15.64 -3.98
CA CYS A 77 2.17 16.37 -3.79
C CYS A 77 2.32 17.65 -2.95
N MET A 78 3.34 17.73 -2.08
CA MET A 78 3.66 18.97 -1.36
C MET A 78 4.29 20.00 -2.31
N ASP A 79 5.18 19.56 -3.20
CA ASP A 79 5.85 20.43 -4.17
C ASP A 79 4.86 21.00 -5.21
N ALA A 80 3.82 20.24 -5.55
CA ALA A 80 2.76 20.68 -6.47
C ALA A 80 1.71 21.59 -5.82
N ALA A 81 1.66 21.64 -4.48
CA ALA A 81 0.68 22.41 -3.74
C ALA A 81 1.09 23.88 -3.61
N LYS A 82 0.09 24.77 -3.62
CA LYS A 82 0.27 26.20 -3.37
C LYS A 82 -0.23 26.56 -1.98
N ASP A 83 0.27 27.66 -1.43
CA ASP A 83 -0.19 28.28 -0.18
C ASP A 83 -0.18 27.32 1.06
N GLY A 84 0.71 26.31 1.02
CA GLY A 84 0.79 25.32 2.08
C GLY A 84 -0.44 24.42 2.17
N ALA A 85 -1.14 24.20 1.05
CA ALA A 85 -2.33 23.35 0.99
C ALA A 85 -2.03 21.87 1.27
N VAL A 86 -0.79 21.44 1.04
CA VAL A 86 -0.30 20.12 1.51
C VAL A 86 0.86 20.37 2.46
N TYR A 87 0.79 19.78 3.64
CA TYR A 87 1.79 19.99 4.68
C TYR A 87 2.10 18.68 5.42
N ARG A 88 3.23 18.66 6.10
CA ARG A 88 3.63 17.55 6.99
C ARG A 88 3.44 17.97 8.43
N ARG A 89 2.78 17.13 9.21
CA ARG A 89 2.65 17.24 10.66
C ARG A 89 3.97 16.85 11.33
N ALA A 90 4.11 17.22 12.61
CA ALA A 90 5.27 16.88 13.43
C ALA A 90 5.47 15.36 13.63
N ASP A 91 4.41 14.59 13.50
CA ASP A 91 4.37 13.12 13.56
C ASP A 91 4.60 12.42 12.20
N GLY A 92 5.02 13.17 11.18
CA GLY A 92 5.33 12.65 9.85
C GLY A 92 4.15 12.52 8.92
N ILE A 93 2.91 12.63 9.41
CA ILE A 93 1.70 12.49 8.59
C ILE A 93 1.61 13.65 7.60
N VAL A 94 1.51 13.33 6.30
CA VAL A 94 1.26 14.33 5.25
C VAL A 94 -0.24 14.58 5.15
N MET A 95 -0.66 15.83 5.28
CA MET A 95 -2.05 16.25 5.27
C MET A 95 -2.36 17.14 4.07
N ILE A 96 -3.62 17.18 3.67
CA ILE A 96 -4.19 18.16 2.73
C ILE A 96 -5.16 19.03 3.52
N ASP A 97 -4.91 20.32 3.55
CA ASP A 97 -5.83 21.31 4.13
C ASP A 97 -7.03 21.47 3.17
N PRO A 98 -8.25 21.08 3.58
CA PRO A 98 -9.40 21.08 2.70
C PRO A 98 -9.82 22.49 2.23
N ASP A 99 -9.53 23.53 2.99
CA ASP A 99 -9.87 24.90 2.60
C ASP A 99 -8.87 25.50 1.64
N LYS A 100 -7.57 25.31 1.88
CA LYS A 100 -6.50 25.81 1.02
C LYS A 100 -6.37 25.04 -0.29
N ALA A 101 -6.73 23.74 -0.29
CA ALA A 101 -6.56 22.88 -1.45
C ALA A 101 -7.65 23.02 -2.51
N LYS A 102 -8.69 23.81 -2.28
CA LYS A 102 -9.78 24.02 -3.26
C LYS A 102 -9.24 24.49 -4.62
N GLY A 103 -9.66 23.82 -5.67
CA GLY A 103 -9.25 24.12 -7.06
C GLY A 103 -7.85 23.65 -7.43
N GLN A 104 -7.09 22.98 -6.55
CA GLN A 104 -5.71 22.56 -6.81
C GLN A 104 -5.63 21.11 -7.33
N ASP A 105 -6.10 20.86 -8.56
CA ASP A 105 -6.10 19.52 -9.18
C ASP A 105 -4.67 18.98 -9.49
N ALA A 106 -3.68 19.86 -9.56
CA ALA A 106 -2.28 19.49 -9.75
C ALA A 106 -1.76 18.55 -8.64
N ILE A 107 -2.29 18.68 -7.41
CA ILE A 107 -1.94 17.84 -6.28
C ILE A 107 -2.26 16.36 -6.56
N VAL A 108 -3.40 16.09 -7.21
CA VAL A 108 -3.81 14.73 -7.59
C VAL A 108 -2.83 14.11 -8.58
N LYS A 109 -2.45 14.88 -9.59
CA LYS A 109 -1.56 14.44 -10.69
C LYS A 109 -0.12 14.19 -10.24
N ALA A 110 0.30 14.88 -9.18
CA ALA A 110 1.65 14.77 -8.64
C ALA A 110 1.92 13.45 -7.90
N CYS A 111 0.90 12.72 -7.46
CA CYS A 111 1.07 11.50 -6.71
C CYS A 111 1.47 10.32 -7.62
N PRO A 112 2.71 9.76 -7.54
CA PRO A 112 3.11 8.64 -8.38
C PRO A 112 2.37 7.35 -8.04
N TYR A 113 1.90 7.19 -6.80
CA TYR A 113 1.12 6.04 -6.34
C TYR A 113 -0.35 6.09 -6.74
N ARG A 114 -0.85 7.28 -7.21
CA ARG A 114 -2.23 7.53 -7.61
C ARG A 114 -3.25 7.25 -6.48
N VAL A 115 -2.91 7.68 -5.29
CA VAL A 115 -3.74 7.52 -4.07
C VAL A 115 -4.28 8.85 -3.55
N ILE A 116 -4.26 9.89 -4.37
CA ILE A 116 -4.93 11.17 -4.15
C ILE A 116 -6.07 11.26 -5.16
N TYR A 117 -7.24 11.59 -4.70
CA TYR A 117 -8.47 11.59 -5.48
C TYR A 117 -9.06 12.99 -5.55
N TRP A 118 -9.70 13.33 -6.65
CA TRP A 118 -10.42 14.56 -6.80
C TRP A 118 -11.87 14.42 -6.32
N ASN A 119 -12.27 15.25 -5.36
CA ASN A 119 -13.67 15.37 -4.97
C ASN A 119 -14.32 16.43 -5.86
N ALA A 120 -15.15 15.99 -6.80
CA ALA A 120 -15.79 16.89 -7.77
C ALA A 120 -16.91 17.76 -7.15
N GLU A 121 -17.55 17.31 -6.07
CA GLU A 121 -18.59 18.06 -5.39
C GLU A 121 -18.00 19.21 -4.56
N LYS A 122 -16.93 18.92 -3.84
CA LYS A 122 -16.27 19.89 -2.94
C LYS A 122 -15.10 20.65 -3.65
N GLN A 123 -14.76 20.27 -4.91
CA GLN A 123 -13.72 20.85 -5.71
C GLN A 123 -12.33 20.86 -5.04
N LEU A 124 -11.94 19.75 -4.42
CA LEU A 124 -10.66 19.62 -3.72
C LEU A 124 -10.06 18.21 -3.83
N PRO A 125 -8.72 18.07 -3.70
CA PRO A 125 -8.04 16.77 -3.60
C PRO A 125 -8.21 16.15 -2.22
N GLN A 126 -8.36 14.84 -2.16
CA GLN A 126 -8.50 14.08 -0.91
C GLN A 126 -7.62 12.82 -0.93
N LYS A 127 -7.16 12.38 0.23
CA LYS A 127 -6.38 11.16 0.41
C LYS A 127 -6.46 10.66 1.85
N CYS A 128 -5.94 9.47 2.11
CA CYS A 128 -5.75 8.95 3.45
C CYS A 128 -5.03 9.97 4.35
N THR A 129 -5.57 10.21 5.54
CA THR A 129 -5.01 11.09 6.58
C THR A 129 -4.34 10.31 7.71
N LEU A 130 -4.17 8.99 7.57
CA LEU A 130 -3.75 8.07 8.63
C LEU A 130 -4.68 8.14 9.88
N CYS A 131 -5.94 8.54 9.68
CA CYS A 131 -6.93 8.79 10.74
C CYS A 131 -6.41 9.75 11.82
N ALA A 132 -5.70 10.83 11.43
CA ALA A 132 -5.07 11.77 12.35
C ALA A 132 -6.06 12.37 13.37
N HIS A 133 -7.33 12.55 12.99
CA HIS A 133 -8.38 13.01 13.90
C HIS A 133 -8.58 12.04 15.06
N ARG A 134 -8.63 10.72 14.80
CA ARG A 134 -8.76 9.69 15.84
C ARG A 134 -7.53 9.62 16.75
N LEU A 135 -6.32 9.68 16.14
CA LEU A 135 -5.07 9.66 16.90
C LEU A 135 -4.97 10.86 17.84
N ASP A 136 -5.43 12.04 17.41
CA ASP A 136 -5.44 13.25 18.25
C ASP A 136 -6.55 13.18 19.32
N GLU A 137 -7.60 12.38 19.14
CA GLU A 137 -8.62 12.09 20.15
C GLU A 137 -8.19 11.01 21.16
N GLY A 138 -7.07 10.35 20.90
CA GLY A 138 -6.45 9.37 21.81
C GLY A 138 -6.65 7.91 21.42
N ASP A 139 -7.14 7.63 20.22
CA ASP A 139 -7.19 6.27 19.69
C ASP A 139 -5.76 5.75 19.44
N GLU A 140 -5.56 4.46 19.66
CA GLU A 140 -4.25 3.83 19.56
C GLU A 140 -3.82 3.57 18.10
N GLN A 141 -4.78 3.50 17.15
CA GLN A 141 -4.49 3.12 15.77
C GLN A 141 -5.54 3.58 14.76
N PRO A 142 -5.17 3.69 13.46
CA PRO A 142 -6.12 3.99 12.39
C PRO A 142 -7.19 2.92 12.21
N ARG A 143 -8.36 3.34 11.76
CA ARG A 143 -9.53 2.48 11.55
C ARG A 143 -9.27 1.24 10.69
N CYS A 144 -8.47 1.39 9.64
CA CYS A 144 -8.12 0.27 8.74
C CYS A 144 -7.23 -0.78 9.42
N VAL A 145 -6.37 -0.39 10.35
CA VAL A 145 -5.52 -1.30 11.13
C VAL A 145 -6.36 -2.06 12.14
N GLU A 146 -7.19 -1.34 12.90
CA GLU A 146 -8.13 -1.91 13.88
C GLU A 146 -9.03 -2.99 13.25
N SER A 147 -9.49 -2.78 12.02
CA SER A 147 -10.39 -3.69 11.31
C SER A 147 -9.70 -4.88 10.63
N CYS A 148 -8.36 -4.98 10.65
CA CYS A 148 -7.63 -6.02 9.95
C CYS A 148 -7.65 -7.35 10.71
N PRO A 149 -8.39 -8.39 10.27
CA PRO A 149 -8.56 -9.62 11.06
C PRO A 149 -7.34 -10.53 11.04
N THR A 150 -6.43 -10.32 10.09
CA THR A 150 -5.25 -11.17 9.92
C THR A 150 -3.98 -10.57 10.52
N GLY A 151 -4.04 -9.31 11.04
CA GLY A 151 -2.87 -8.59 11.47
C GLY A 151 -1.88 -8.29 10.33
N ALA A 152 -2.37 -8.20 9.09
CA ALA A 152 -1.55 -7.81 7.94
C ALA A 152 -1.14 -6.33 7.97
N LEU A 153 -1.86 -5.50 8.71
CA LEU A 153 -1.60 -4.08 8.91
C LEU A 153 -1.16 -3.87 10.36
N VAL A 154 -0.01 -3.25 10.57
CA VAL A 154 0.52 -2.87 11.89
C VAL A 154 0.81 -1.38 11.88
N PHE A 155 0.33 -0.66 12.88
CA PHE A 155 0.56 0.78 13.03
C PHE A 155 1.49 1.06 14.20
N GLY A 156 2.26 2.14 14.13
CA GLY A 156 3.07 2.61 15.24
C GLY A 156 4.05 3.71 14.87
N ASP A 157 4.93 4.00 15.80
CA ASP A 157 6.00 4.98 15.66
C ASP A 157 7.28 4.29 15.17
N LEU A 158 7.78 4.71 13.99
CA LEU A 158 9.04 4.18 13.41
C LEU A 158 10.28 4.60 14.20
N ASP A 159 10.19 5.69 14.96
CA ASP A 159 11.32 6.24 15.73
C ASP A 159 11.35 5.73 17.20
N ASP A 160 10.30 5.02 17.62
CA ASP A 160 10.29 4.34 18.92
C ASP A 160 10.82 2.91 18.79
N PRO A 161 12.03 2.62 19.31
CA PRO A 161 12.61 1.26 19.22
C PRO A 161 11.81 0.20 20.00
N ALA A 162 10.90 0.58 20.89
CA ALA A 162 10.01 -0.32 21.59
C ALA A 162 8.74 -0.63 20.78
N SER A 163 8.47 0.14 19.73
CA SER A 163 7.32 -0.09 18.84
C SER A 163 7.54 -1.32 17.96
N GLU A 164 6.51 -2.17 17.82
CA GLU A 164 6.53 -3.33 16.94
C GLU A 164 6.91 -2.95 15.50
N ILE A 165 6.36 -1.84 15.00
CA ILE A 165 6.60 -1.38 13.62
C ILE A 165 8.07 -1.05 13.36
N ALA A 166 8.81 -0.51 14.34
CA ALA A 166 10.23 -0.19 14.17
C ALA A 166 11.07 -1.46 13.93
N THR A 167 10.74 -2.55 14.62
CA THR A 167 11.37 -3.85 14.40
C THR A 167 11.01 -4.44 13.04
N LEU A 168 9.74 -4.41 12.67
CA LEU A 168 9.25 -4.95 11.40
C LEU A 168 9.78 -4.18 10.19
N ALA A 169 9.90 -2.86 10.30
CA ALA A 169 10.37 -1.99 9.22
C ALA A 169 11.86 -2.20 8.87
N ALA A 170 12.68 -2.73 9.79
CA ALA A 170 14.12 -2.92 9.57
C ALA A 170 14.43 -3.91 8.42
N GLY A 171 13.52 -4.83 8.09
CA GLY A 171 13.66 -5.79 6.98
C GLY A 171 12.67 -5.56 5.84
N ALA A 172 11.95 -4.46 5.86
CA ALA A 172 10.87 -4.16 4.93
C ALA A 172 11.37 -3.51 3.63
N GLU A 173 10.51 -3.56 2.62
CA GLU A 173 10.76 -2.98 1.30
C GLU A 173 9.77 -1.82 1.03
N ASP A 174 10.17 -0.89 0.18
CA ASP A 174 9.34 0.22 -0.27
C ASP A 174 8.43 -0.20 -1.44
N LEU A 175 7.20 0.27 -1.44
CA LEU A 175 6.35 0.14 -2.61
C LEU A 175 6.87 1.08 -3.70
N HIS A 176 7.28 0.53 -4.86
CA HIS A 176 7.79 1.31 -5.99
C HIS A 176 9.00 2.21 -5.64
N PRO A 177 10.15 1.61 -5.23
CA PRO A 177 11.35 2.39 -4.87
C PRO A 177 11.86 3.25 -6.02
N GLU A 178 11.52 2.92 -7.27
CA GLU A 178 11.84 3.69 -8.47
C GLU A 178 11.23 5.10 -8.50
N TYR A 179 10.20 5.36 -7.68
CA TYR A 179 9.60 6.70 -7.57
C TYR A 179 10.42 7.68 -6.73
N SER A 180 11.43 7.18 -6.00
CA SER A 180 12.32 7.99 -5.14
C SER A 180 11.60 8.91 -4.14
N ALA A 181 10.35 8.55 -3.78
CA ALA A 181 9.49 9.36 -2.92
C ALA A 181 9.72 9.16 -1.42
N GLN A 182 10.56 8.18 -1.04
CA GLN A 182 10.86 7.82 0.35
C GLN A 182 9.57 7.58 1.18
N PRO A 183 8.79 6.53 0.87
CA PRO A 183 7.54 6.26 1.56
C PRO A 183 7.78 5.89 3.03
N LEU A 184 6.92 6.37 3.93
CA LEU A 184 6.92 5.93 5.33
C LEU A 184 6.26 4.55 5.47
N VAL A 185 5.23 4.24 4.67
CA VAL A 185 4.60 2.92 4.67
C VAL A 185 5.58 1.88 4.16
N LYS A 186 5.74 0.79 4.92
CA LYS A 186 6.70 -0.26 4.65
C LYS A 186 5.99 -1.59 4.38
N TYR A 187 6.59 -2.40 3.52
CA TYR A 187 5.99 -3.64 3.05
C TYR A 187 6.91 -4.84 3.25
N VAL A 188 6.31 -6.01 3.42
CA VAL A 188 6.98 -7.30 3.26
C VAL A 188 6.11 -8.20 2.37
N GLY A 189 6.77 -9.05 1.59
CA GLY A 189 6.10 -10.00 0.72
C GLY A 189 5.44 -9.40 -0.52
N LEU A 190 5.92 -8.24 -1.00
CA LEU A 190 5.46 -7.69 -2.26
C LEU A 190 5.64 -8.69 -3.40
N PRO A 191 4.66 -8.78 -4.32
CA PRO A 191 4.70 -9.76 -5.39
C PRO A 191 5.85 -9.49 -6.37
N LYS A 192 6.84 -10.37 -6.35
CA LYS A 192 8.00 -10.31 -7.28
C LYS A 192 7.67 -11.00 -8.61
N ARG A 193 8.39 -10.61 -9.65
CA ARG A 193 8.32 -11.33 -10.93
C ARG A 193 8.79 -12.77 -10.72
N PHE A 194 8.15 -13.70 -11.41
CA PHE A 194 8.56 -15.09 -11.43
C PHE A 194 8.37 -15.67 -12.83
N VAL A 195 9.09 -16.76 -13.09
CA VAL A 195 8.90 -17.60 -14.28
C VAL A 195 8.27 -18.90 -13.78
N ALA A 196 7.23 -19.36 -14.43
CA ALA A 196 6.61 -20.65 -14.17
C ALA A 196 6.44 -21.39 -15.48
N GLY A 197 6.58 -22.71 -15.42
CA GLY A 197 6.42 -23.60 -16.57
C GLY A 197 6.25 -25.01 -16.09
N GLU A 198 6.05 -25.92 -17.03
CA GLU A 198 5.94 -27.35 -16.84
C GLU A 198 7.03 -28.03 -17.66
N VAL A 199 7.69 -29.02 -17.06
CA VAL A 199 8.66 -29.86 -17.76
C VAL A 199 8.05 -31.22 -18.01
N VAL A 200 7.94 -31.61 -19.27
CA VAL A 200 7.37 -32.88 -19.71
C VAL A 200 8.39 -33.72 -20.45
N PHE A 201 8.22 -35.02 -20.46
CA PHE A 201 9.05 -35.91 -21.27
C PHE A 201 8.76 -35.71 -22.77
N GLY A 202 9.81 -35.63 -23.59
CA GLY A 202 9.70 -35.26 -25.00
C GLY A 202 9.03 -36.32 -25.90
N ASP A 203 8.95 -37.53 -25.44
CA ASP A 203 8.34 -38.71 -26.11
C ASP A 203 6.90 -38.97 -25.65
N ASN A 204 6.50 -38.41 -24.55
CA ASN A 204 5.14 -38.50 -24.00
C ASN A 204 4.69 -37.15 -23.42
N THR A 205 4.07 -36.33 -24.22
CA THR A 205 3.65 -34.95 -23.90
C THR A 205 2.59 -34.83 -22.79
N GLY A 206 2.14 -35.94 -22.22
CA GLY A 206 1.20 -35.95 -21.09
C GLY A 206 1.83 -36.32 -19.75
N GLU A 207 3.12 -36.68 -19.72
CA GLU A 207 3.79 -37.13 -18.52
C GLU A 207 4.78 -36.08 -18.02
N CYS A 208 4.56 -35.66 -16.76
CA CYS A 208 5.38 -34.63 -16.11
C CYS A 208 6.71 -35.17 -15.61
N ALA A 209 7.79 -34.46 -15.82
CA ALA A 209 9.12 -34.84 -15.41
C ALA A 209 9.46 -34.31 -14.00
N GLN A 210 9.28 -35.16 -12.97
CA GLN A 210 9.60 -34.84 -11.59
C GLN A 210 11.11 -34.88 -11.31
N GLY A 211 11.60 -34.00 -10.44
CA GLY A 211 12.97 -33.98 -9.93
C GLY A 211 14.03 -33.43 -10.90
N VAL A 212 13.59 -32.89 -12.04
CA VAL A 212 14.49 -32.28 -13.03
C VAL A 212 15.01 -30.95 -12.50
N SER A 213 16.33 -30.75 -12.60
CA SER A 213 16.94 -29.46 -12.25
C SER A 213 16.69 -28.44 -13.34
N VAL A 214 16.08 -27.31 -12.98
CA VAL A 214 15.82 -26.17 -13.84
C VAL A 214 16.64 -24.99 -13.39
N SER A 215 17.37 -24.35 -14.31
CA SER A 215 18.19 -23.17 -14.05
C SER A 215 17.66 -21.98 -14.84
N LEU A 216 17.53 -20.82 -14.19
CA LEU A 216 17.20 -19.55 -14.81
C LEU A 216 18.40 -18.63 -14.64
N SER A 217 19.07 -18.29 -15.76
CA SER A 217 20.22 -17.38 -15.79
C SER A 217 19.89 -16.13 -16.58
N GLY A 218 20.27 -14.95 -16.08
CA GLY A 218 20.14 -13.68 -16.77
C GLY A 218 19.93 -12.50 -15.81
N GLY A 219 20.23 -11.30 -16.28
CA GLY A 219 20.03 -10.07 -15.50
C GLY A 219 20.76 -10.01 -14.15
N GLY A 220 21.85 -10.80 -13.99
CA GLY A 220 22.61 -10.87 -12.73
C GLY A 220 22.04 -11.84 -11.69
N ALA A 221 21.07 -12.65 -12.04
CA ALA A 221 20.53 -13.70 -11.20
C ALA A 221 20.77 -15.09 -11.79
N ASP A 222 21.25 -16.02 -10.96
CA ASP A 222 21.28 -17.45 -11.24
C ASP A 222 20.42 -18.16 -10.18
N ILE A 223 19.26 -18.63 -10.61
CA ILE A 223 18.30 -19.32 -9.75
C ILE A 223 18.20 -20.77 -10.21
N GLN A 224 18.32 -21.70 -9.27
CA GLN A 224 18.11 -23.12 -9.52
C GLN A 224 16.95 -23.65 -8.69
N THR A 225 16.15 -24.51 -9.29
CA THR A 225 15.09 -25.24 -8.61
C THR A 225 14.95 -26.63 -9.18
N LYS A 226 14.14 -27.47 -8.55
CA LYS A 226 13.76 -28.78 -9.10
C LYS A 226 12.26 -28.81 -9.34
N THR A 227 11.86 -29.52 -10.39
CA THR A 227 10.45 -29.78 -10.68
C THR A 227 9.85 -30.64 -9.58
N ASP A 228 8.59 -30.36 -9.26
CA ASP A 228 7.78 -31.19 -8.35
C ASP A 228 7.04 -32.31 -9.10
N VAL A 229 6.02 -32.89 -8.46
CA VAL A 229 5.22 -34.02 -9.03
C VAL A 229 4.42 -33.63 -10.27
N TYR A 230 4.33 -32.35 -10.58
CA TYR A 230 3.61 -31.85 -11.76
C TYR A 230 4.57 -31.32 -12.84
N GLY A 231 5.87 -31.55 -12.72
CA GLY A 231 6.89 -31.07 -13.64
C GLY A 231 7.28 -29.63 -13.32
#